data_79eb306b003c85d877a3e44f3f899c73
#
_entry.id   79eb306b003c85d877a3e44f3f899c73
#
_cell.length_a   1.000
_cell.length_b   1.000
_cell.length_c   1.000
_cell.angle_alpha   90.00
_cell.angle_beta   90.00
_cell.angle_gamma   90.00
#
_symmetry.space_group_name_H-M   'P 1'
#
loop_
_entity.id
_entity.type
_entity.pdbx_description
1 polymer ?
#
loop_
_entity_poly.entity_id
_entity_poly.type
_entity_poly.pdbx_seq_one_letter_code
_entity_poly.pdbx_strand_id
1 'polypeptide(L)'
;MAVEHSPHSERMSLEEYFALLKRDPEHAYEYLDGHVYMMTGGSPDHAIIGSNLNGLLQAFLRGRRCIVYNSDVSVQLSEQYRVCPDMTVSCDPRDRGAQDVIRYPSLVAEVLSPTTEARDRGQKSLQYRLCPSMQEYLLINSEIPLVEVFRREKQGFWSLYTLGLDDIIELSSLDLRCC
;
A
#
# COMPACT_ATOMS: atom_id res chain seq x y z
N MET A 1 18.86 -14.00 -9.33
CA MET A 1 19.36 -13.52 -8.03
C MET A 1 18.83 -12.11 -7.86
N ALA A 2 17.85 -11.92 -6.98
CA ALA A 2 17.35 -10.59 -6.64
C ALA A 2 18.45 -9.89 -5.84
N VAL A 3 18.88 -8.72 -6.29
CA VAL A 3 19.82 -7.89 -5.53
C VAL A 3 19.03 -7.26 -4.40
N GLU A 4 19.26 -7.76 -3.20
CA GLU A 4 18.80 -7.14 -1.96
C GLU A 4 19.45 -5.75 -1.87
N HIS A 5 18.69 -4.71 -2.18
CA HIS A 5 19.15 -3.35 -1.87
C HIS A 5 18.94 -3.17 -0.37
N SER A 6 19.98 -3.47 0.40
CA SER A 6 20.07 -3.07 1.79
C SER A 6 19.74 -1.59 1.91
N PRO A 7 19.01 -1.15 2.94
CA PRO A 7 18.81 0.27 3.18
C PRO A 7 20.18 0.95 3.21
N HIS A 8 20.30 2.14 2.65
CA HIS A 8 21.47 2.97 2.86
C HIS A 8 21.73 3.00 4.37
N SER A 9 22.93 2.58 4.79
CA SER A 9 23.25 2.38 6.21
C SER A 9 23.19 3.68 7.04
N GLU A 10 23.11 4.83 6.38
CA GLU A 10 22.93 6.13 6.99
C GLU A 10 21.50 6.63 6.81
N ARG A 11 20.94 7.20 7.88
CA ARG A 11 19.63 7.82 7.85
C ARG A 11 19.66 9.06 6.96
N MET A 12 18.70 9.17 6.07
CA MET A 12 18.51 10.31 5.18
C MET A 12 17.48 11.28 5.79
N SER A 13 17.79 12.57 5.78
CA SER A 13 16.80 13.59 6.15
C SER A 13 15.70 13.72 5.10
N LEU A 14 14.57 14.33 5.47
CA LEU A 14 13.49 14.60 4.51
C LEU A 14 13.95 15.51 3.35
N GLU A 15 14.83 16.47 3.64
CA GLU A 15 15.35 17.36 2.62
C GLU A 15 16.18 16.59 1.58
N GLU A 16 17.07 15.71 2.04
CA GLU A 16 17.87 14.83 1.18
C GLU A 16 16.99 13.87 0.37
N TYR A 17 15.94 13.32 1.00
CA TYR A 17 14.97 12.47 0.31
C TYR A 17 14.24 13.23 -0.81
N PHE A 18 13.75 14.45 -0.56
CA PHE A 18 13.12 15.25 -1.63
C PHE A 18 14.13 15.69 -2.70
N ALA A 19 15.39 15.91 -2.35
CA ALA A 19 16.44 16.15 -3.31
C ALA A 19 16.72 14.91 -4.19
N LEU A 20 16.68 13.71 -3.59
CA LEU A 20 16.78 12.43 -4.31
C LEU A 20 15.67 12.28 -5.34
N LEU A 21 14.39 12.49 -4.95
CA LEU A 21 13.24 12.39 -5.88
C LEU A 21 13.36 13.33 -7.08
N LYS A 22 13.93 14.52 -6.88
CA LYS A 22 14.16 15.48 -7.98
C LYS A 22 15.33 15.09 -8.89
N ARG A 23 16.36 14.47 -8.32
CA ARG A 23 17.55 14.04 -9.04
C ARG A 23 17.32 12.77 -9.85
N ASP A 24 16.45 11.90 -9.36
CA ASP A 24 16.16 10.61 -9.97
C ASP A 24 14.62 10.40 -10.09
N PRO A 25 13.98 11.08 -11.05
CA PRO A 25 12.54 11.01 -11.26
C PRO A 25 12.08 9.72 -11.94
N GLU A 26 13.01 8.92 -12.46
CA GLU A 26 12.72 7.65 -13.14
C GLU A 26 12.43 6.51 -12.17
N HIS A 27 12.81 6.66 -10.88
CA HIS A 27 12.62 5.65 -9.86
C HIS A 27 11.69 6.15 -8.74
N ALA A 28 10.88 5.23 -8.22
CA ALA A 28 10.08 5.48 -7.04
C ALA A 28 10.85 5.08 -5.77
N TYR A 29 10.70 5.88 -4.72
CA TYR A 29 11.35 5.66 -3.44
C TYR A 29 10.36 5.78 -2.30
N GLU A 30 10.44 4.85 -1.34
CA GLU A 30 9.77 4.96 -0.05
C GLU A 30 10.69 5.61 0.98
N TYR A 31 10.11 6.38 1.89
CA TYR A 31 10.80 6.97 3.04
C TYR A 31 10.14 6.48 4.33
N LEU A 32 10.90 5.74 5.13
CA LEU A 32 10.43 5.13 6.37
C LEU A 32 11.35 5.50 7.52
N ASP A 33 11.03 6.55 8.25
CA ASP A 33 11.77 7.05 9.43
C ASP A 33 13.28 7.21 9.16
N GLY A 34 13.63 7.91 8.08
CA GLY A 34 15.02 8.15 7.67
C GLY A 34 15.62 7.06 6.78
N HIS A 35 14.97 5.93 6.60
CA HIS A 35 15.42 4.89 5.68
C HIS A 35 14.75 5.04 4.31
N VAL A 36 15.55 5.05 3.26
CA VAL A 36 15.08 5.17 1.88
C VAL A 36 15.21 3.83 1.17
N TYR A 37 14.12 3.41 0.52
CA TYR A 37 14.05 2.17 -0.22
C TYR A 37 13.66 2.47 -1.66
N MET A 38 14.50 2.09 -2.61
CA MET A 38 14.15 2.15 -4.02
C MET A 38 13.14 1.03 -4.34
N MET A 39 12.04 1.40 -4.98
CA MET A 39 11.06 0.43 -5.45
C MET A 39 11.60 -0.27 -6.69
N THR A 40 11.69 -1.58 -6.62
CA THR A 40 12.07 -2.44 -7.75
C THR A 40 10.86 -3.22 -8.23
N GLY A 41 10.82 -3.56 -9.51
CA GLY A 41 9.72 -4.37 -10.05
C GLY A 41 9.56 -5.71 -9.32
N GLY A 42 8.33 -6.17 -9.19
CA GLY A 42 7.99 -7.48 -8.62
C GLY A 42 8.14 -8.64 -9.61
N SER A 43 7.84 -9.86 -9.16
CA SER A 43 7.73 -11.05 -10.02
C SER A 43 6.54 -10.92 -10.99
N PRO A 44 6.47 -11.76 -12.06
CA PRO A 44 5.27 -11.84 -12.90
C PRO A 44 3.98 -12.09 -12.12
N ASP A 45 4.01 -12.99 -11.12
CA ASP A 45 2.84 -13.31 -10.30
C ASP A 45 2.41 -12.10 -9.45
N HIS A 46 3.36 -11.38 -8.85
CA HIS A 46 3.10 -10.12 -8.17
C HIS A 46 2.41 -9.11 -9.10
N ALA A 47 2.91 -8.94 -10.31
CA ALA A 47 2.34 -8.01 -11.29
C ALA A 47 0.91 -8.42 -11.72
N ILE A 48 0.66 -9.72 -11.93
CA ILE A 48 -0.65 -10.26 -12.29
C ILE A 48 -1.66 -10.01 -11.16
N ILE A 49 -1.29 -10.32 -9.91
CA ILE A 49 -2.15 -10.13 -8.73
C ILE A 49 -2.49 -8.64 -8.57
N GLY A 50 -1.49 -7.76 -8.61
CA GLY A 50 -1.69 -6.32 -8.51
C GLY A 50 -2.59 -5.77 -9.61
N SER A 51 -2.39 -6.21 -10.86
CA SER A 51 -3.21 -5.81 -12.02
C SER A 51 -4.67 -6.29 -11.88
N ASN A 52 -4.89 -7.54 -11.46
CA ASN A 52 -6.22 -8.10 -11.26
C ASN A 52 -6.97 -7.35 -10.15
N LEU A 53 -6.31 -7.11 -9.03
CA LEU A 53 -6.89 -6.34 -7.91
C LEU A 53 -7.27 -4.93 -8.35
N ASN A 54 -6.38 -4.25 -9.09
CA ASN A 54 -6.64 -2.92 -9.63
C ASN A 54 -7.88 -2.93 -10.55
N GLY A 55 -7.92 -3.86 -11.49
CA GLY A 55 -9.05 -4.00 -12.42
C GLY A 55 -10.38 -4.23 -11.70
N LEU A 56 -10.39 -5.12 -10.71
CA LEU A 56 -11.57 -5.42 -9.89
C LEU A 56 -12.05 -4.18 -9.11
N LEU A 57 -11.15 -3.51 -8.40
CA LEU A 57 -11.49 -2.33 -7.60
C LEU A 57 -11.95 -1.16 -8.48
N GLN A 58 -11.26 -0.91 -9.60
CA GLN A 58 -11.68 0.13 -10.56
C GLN A 58 -13.04 -0.14 -11.16
N ALA A 59 -13.33 -1.39 -11.55
CA ALA A 59 -14.63 -1.78 -12.10
C ALA A 59 -15.75 -1.57 -11.06
N PHE A 60 -15.52 -2.02 -9.81
CA PHE A 60 -16.48 -1.90 -8.73
C PHE A 60 -16.73 -0.46 -8.31
N LEU A 61 -15.68 0.37 -8.23
CA LEU A 61 -15.76 1.75 -7.76
C LEU A 61 -16.12 2.76 -8.87
N ARG A 62 -16.31 2.29 -10.10
CA ARG A 62 -16.70 3.16 -11.23
C ARG A 62 -17.99 3.92 -10.93
N GLY A 63 -17.94 5.24 -11.04
CA GLY A 63 -19.06 6.12 -10.74
C GLY A 63 -19.36 6.34 -9.25
N ARG A 64 -18.57 5.74 -8.37
CA ARG A 64 -18.62 5.98 -6.93
C ARG A 64 -17.67 7.12 -6.52
N ARG A 65 -17.68 7.51 -5.26
CA ARG A 65 -16.86 8.61 -4.73
C ARG A 65 -15.38 8.26 -4.54
N CYS A 66 -15.05 6.96 -4.45
CA CYS A 66 -13.71 6.50 -4.16
C CYS A 66 -12.87 6.36 -5.44
N ILE A 67 -11.57 6.61 -5.32
CA ILE A 67 -10.59 6.51 -6.41
C ILE A 67 -9.56 5.46 -6.05
N VAL A 68 -9.21 4.64 -7.04
CA VAL A 68 -8.16 3.61 -6.93
C VAL A 68 -6.89 4.16 -7.56
N TYR A 69 -5.77 4.02 -6.85
CA TYR A 69 -4.43 4.39 -7.28
C TYR A 69 -3.54 3.14 -7.24
N ASN A 70 -2.65 3.02 -8.21
CA ASN A 70 -1.59 1.99 -8.25
C ASN A 70 -0.31 2.50 -7.57
N SER A 71 0.77 1.72 -7.66
CA SER A 71 2.07 2.02 -7.05
C SER A 71 2.80 3.25 -7.60
N ASP A 72 2.31 3.86 -8.69
CA ASP A 72 2.88 5.10 -9.24
C ASP A 72 2.57 6.32 -8.36
N VAL A 73 1.65 6.18 -7.42
CA VAL A 73 1.23 7.26 -6.53
C VAL A 73 1.68 7.00 -5.10
N SER A 74 2.43 7.94 -4.53
CA SER A 74 2.86 7.85 -3.14
C SER A 74 1.72 8.16 -2.16
N VAL A 75 1.80 7.58 -0.98
CA VAL A 75 0.93 7.85 0.17
C VAL A 75 1.75 8.45 1.31
N GLN A 76 1.37 9.62 1.78
CA GLN A 76 1.97 10.26 2.95
C GLN A 76 1.19 9.87 4.20
N LEU A 77 1.74 8.98 5.02
CA LEU A 77 1.10 8.53 6.26
C LEU A 77 1.39 9.47 7.44
N SER A 78 2.60 10.05 7.45
CA SER A 78 3.03 11.07 8.41
C SER A 78 4.22 11.84 7.82
N GLU A 79 4.78 12.79 8.56
CA GLU A 79 6.00 13.51 8.10
C GLU A 79 7.17 12.56 7.87
N GLN A 80 7.28 11.47 8.65
CA GLN A 80 8.38 10.52 8.61
C GLN A 80 8.07 9.27 7.77
N TYR A 81 6.87 9.15 7.17
CA TYR A 81 6.46 7.97 6.42
C TYR A 81 5.79 8.33 5.11
N ARG A 82 6.49 8.08 4.02
CA ARG A 82 5.97 8.16 2.65
C ARG A 82 6.23 6.83 1.94
N VAL A 83 5.17 6.20 1.47
CA VAL A 83 5.17 4.85 0.91
C VAL A 83 4.56 4.82 -0.48
N CYS A 84 4.85 3.78 -1.26
CA CYS A 84 4.29 3.54 -2.58
C CYS A 84 3.61 2.16 -2.59
N PRO A 85 2.39 2.02 -2.03
CA PRO A 85 1.71 0.73 -1.95
C PRO A 85 1.34 0.21 -3.34
N ASP A 86 1.24 -1.11 -3.50
CA ASP A 86 0.78 -1.70 -4.76
C ASP A 86 -0.62 -1.22 -5.14
N MET A 87 -1.48 -0.96 -4.14
CA MET A 87 -2.81 -0.44 -4.33
C MET A 87 -3.25 0.47 -3.19
N THR A 88 -3.84 1.60 -3.53
CA THR A 88 -4.44 2.53 -2.58
C THR A 88 -5.85 2.92 -3.03
N VAL A 89 -6.80 2.91 -2.12
CA VAL A 89 -8.13 3.51 -2.34
C VAL A 89 -8.31 4.69 -1.40
N SER A 90 -8.65 5.85 -1.96
CA SER A 90 -9.11 7.00 -1.18
C SER A 90 -10.55 7.35 -1.52
N CYS A 91 -11.35 7.52 -0.49
CA CYS A 91 -12.75 7.98 -0.59
C CYS A 91 -12.89 9.43 -0.10
N ASP A 92 -11.80 10.06 0.31
CA ASP A 92 -11.78 11.43 0.81
C ASP A 92 -11.72 12.45 -0.33
N PRO A 93 -12.61 13.44 -0.36
CA PRO A 93 -12.61 14.45 -1.41
C PRO A 93 -11.35 15.32 -1.45
N ARG A 94 -10.57 15.38 -0.36
CA ARG A 94 -9.31 16.13 -0.29
C ARG A 94 -8.19 15.52 -1.14
N ASP A 95 -8.25 14.22 -1.43
CA ASP A 95 -7.31 13.53 -2.32
C ASP A 95 -7.70 13.63 -3.80
N ARG A 96 -8.89 14.16 -4.11
CA ARG A 96 -9.31 14.32 -5.51
C ARG A 96 -8.47 15.39 -6.20
N GLY A 97 -7.80 14.99 -7.28
CA GLY A 97 -6.92 15.88 -8.04
C GLY A 97 -5.59 16.18 -7.32
N ALA A 98 -5.24 15.40 -6.30
CA ALA A 98 -3.91 15.44 -5.71
C ALA A 98 -2.85 15.23 -6.79
N GLN A 99 -1.84 16.09 -6.86
CA GLN A 99 -0.80 16.04 -7.89
C GLN A 99 0.42 15.21 -7.48
N ASP A 100 0.71 15.16 -6.18
CA ASP A 100 1.97 14.57 -5.69
C ASP A 100 1.81 13.36 -4.78
N VAL A 101 0.79 13.36 -3.91
CA VAL A 101 0.69 12.37 -2.85
C VAL A 101 -0.74 12.26 -2.30
N ILE A 102 -1.15 11.03 -1.98
CA ILE A 102 -2.40 10.74 -1.27
C ILE A 102 -2.16 10.86 0.24
N ARG A 103 -3.09 11.49 0.96
CA ARG A 103 -2.97 11.75 2.40
C ARG A 103 -4.06 11.10 3.25
N TYR A 104 -5.15 10.70 2.62
CA TYR A 104 -6.34 10.18 3.32
C TYR A 104 -6.76 8.81 2.75
N PRO A 105 -5.82 7.83 2.71
CA PRO A 105 -6.14 6.50 2.23
C PRO A 105 -7.20 5.86 3.13
N SER A 106 -8.17 5.16 2.56
CA SER A 106 -9.16 4.35 3.29
C SER A 106 -8.84 2.86 3.25
N LEU A 107 -8.21 2.40 2.17
CA LEU A 107 -7.74 1.04 2.01
C LEU A 107 -6.38 1.04 1.31
N VAL A 108 -5.50 0.17 1.77
CA VAL A 108 -4.22 -0.13 1.12
C VAL A 108 -4.09 -1.64 0.97
N ALA A 109 -3.53 -2.09 -0.15
CA ALA A 109 -3.14 -3.47 -0.36
C ALA A 109 -1.68 -3.55 -0.80
N GLU A 110 -0.96 -4.53 -0.25
CA GLU A 110 0.40 -4.91 -0.63
C GLU A 110 0.39 -6.36 -1.09
N VAL A 111 1.00 -6.62 -2.24
CA VAL A 111 1.27 -7.96 -2.73
C VAL A 111 2.63 -8.38 -2.19
N LEU A 112 2.64 -9.34 -1.29
CA LEU A 112 3.86 -9.76 -0.60
C LEU A 112 4.86 -10.39 -1.56
N SER A 113 6.12 -10.02 -1.39
CA SER A 113 7.26 -10.67 -2.03
C SER A 113 8.31 -11.03 -0.97
N PRO A 114 9.19 -12.00 -1.21
CA PRO A 114 10.22 -12.37 -0.23
C PRO A 114 11.11 -11.20 0.23
N THR A 115 11.26 -10.16 -0.61
CA THR A 115 12.11 -9.00 -0.32
C THR A 115 11.40 -7.89 0.45
N THR A 116 10.06 -7.81 0.39
CA THR A 116 9.29 -6.72 1.01
C THR A 116 8.46 -7.18 2.20
N GLU A 117 8.13 -8.46 2.31
CA GLU A 117 7.19 -9.03 3.28
C GLU A 117 7.48 -8.60 4.72
N ALA A 118 8.72 -8.70 5.16
CA ALA A 118 9.08 -8.31 6.54
C ALA A 118 8.77 -6.83 6.84
N ARG A 119 8.93 -5.96 5.86
CA ARG A 119 8.65 -4.52 5.96
C ARG A 119 7.15 -4.25 5.91
N ASP A 120 6.44 -4.91 4.99
CA ASP A 120 5.00 -4.75 4.81
C ASP A 120 4.24 -5.27 6.04
N ARG A 121 4.63 -6.43 6.60
CA ARG A 121 4.07 -7.00 7.84
C ARG A 121 4.45 -6.23 9.10
N GLY A 122 5.61 -5.58 9.10
CA GLY A 122 6.19 -4.88 10.25
C GLY A 122 5.90 -3.39 10.25
N GLN A 123 6.91 -2.62 9.85
CA GLN A 123 6.93 -1.15 9.97
C GLN A 123 5.79 -0.48 9.19
N LYS A 124 5.54 -0.88 7.92
CA LYS A 124 4.45 -0.31 7.11
C LYS A 124 3.08 -0.63 7.71
N SER A 125 2.84 -1.89 8.11
CA SER A 125 1.59 -2.32 8.75
C SER A 125 1.26 -1.48 9.99
N LEU A 126 2.25 -1.20 10.83
CA LEU A 126 2.06 -0.34 12.00
C LEU A 126 1.63 1.07 11.58
N GLN A 127 2.30 1.67 10.60
CA GLN A 127 2.01 3.03 10.15
C GLN A 127 0.66 3.14 9.46
N TYR A 128 0.27 2.15 8.66
CA TYR A 128 -1.07 2.09 8.08
C TYR A 128 -2.15 2.08 9.17
N ARG A 129 -1.95 1.27 10.21
CA ARG A 129 -2.92 1.19 11.31
C ARG A 129 -2.97 2.45 12.19
N LEU A 130 -1.90 3.22 12.26
CA LEU A 130 -1.86 4.52 12.94
C LEU A 130 -2.49 5.65 12.12
N CYS A 131 -2.60 5.50 10.80
CA CYS A 131 -3.20 6.50 9.92
C CYS A 131 -4.72 6.64 10.23
N PRO A 132 -5.22 7.84 10.60
CA PRO A 132 -6.61 8.00 11.04
C PRO A 132 -7.66 7.66 9.99
N SER A 133 -7.38 7.91 8.70
CA SER A 133 -8.30 7.65 7.59
C SER A 133 -8.36 6.18 7.20
N MET A 134 -7.34 5.38 7.53
CA MET A 134 -7.23 3.98 7.16
C MET A 134 -8.32 3.14 7.82
N GLN A 135 -9.01 2.35 7.04
CA GLN A 135 -10.06 1.42 7.47
C GLN A 135 -9.66 -0.03 7.26
N GLU A 136 -8.97 -0.34 6.18
CA GLU A 136 -8.55 -1.71 5.86
C GLU A 136 -7.15 -1.74 5.26
N TYR A 137 -6.36 -2.73 5.68
CA TYR A 137 -5.04 -3.02 5.13
C TYR A 137 -4.98 -4.49 4.73
N LEU A 138 -4.67 -4.76 3.46
CA LEU A 138 -4.60 -6.08 2.87
C LEU A 138 -3.14 -6.48 2.64
N LEU A 139 -2.83 -7.73 2.99
CA LEU A 139 -1.60 -8.41 2.59
C LEU A 139 -1.99 -9.61 1.73
N ILE A 140 -1.54 -9.64 0.49
CA ILE A 140 -1.85 -10.67 -0.48
C ILE A 140 -0.58 -11.46 -0.75
N ASN A 141 -0.59 -12.74 -0.46
CA ASN A 141 0.56 -13.60 -0.71
C ASN A 141 0.67 -13.88 -2.21
N SER A 142 1.88 -13.75 -2.79
CA SER A 142 2.11 -13.98 -4.22
C SER A 142 2.39 -15.44 -4.58
N GLU A 143 2.64 -16.30 -3.60
CA GLU A 143 3.06 -17.69 -3.82
C GLU A 143 1.95 -18.70 -3.48
N ILE A 144 1.08 -18.36 -2.54
CA ILE A 144 -0.04 -19.20 -2.12
C ILE A 144 -1.34 -18.39 -2.05
N PRO A 145 -2.52 -19.01 -2.23
CA PRO A 145 -3.82 -18.32 -2.17
C PRO A 145 -4.16 -17.96 -0.71
N LEU A 146 -3.57 -16.89 -0.23
CA LEU A 146 -3.72 -16.39 1.12
C LEU A 146 -3.84 -14.87 1.10
N VAL A 147 -4.91 -14.35 1.71
CA VAL A 147 -5.12 -12.91 1.93
C VAL A 147 -5.34 -12.65 3.40
N GLU A 148 -4.64 -11.69 3.93
CA GLU A 148 -4.83 -11.20 5.29
C GLU A 148 -5.43 -9.80 5.24
N VAL A 149 -6.54 -9.61 5.92
CA VAL A 149 -7.25 -8.34 5.99
C VAL A 149 -7.21 -7.82 7.41
N PHE A 150 -6.45 -6.76 7.64
CA PHE A 150 -6.55 -5.97 8.86
C PHE A 150 -7.68 -4.96 8.68
N ARG A 151 -8.67 -4.99 9.57
CA ARG A 151 -9.83 -4.10 9.54
C ARG A 151 -9.93 -3.30 10.82
N ARG A 152 -10.16 -1.99 10.68
CA ARG A 152 -10.46 -1.12 11.83
C ARG A 152 -11.92 -1.31 12.22
N GLU A 153 -12.13 -1.74 13.46
CA GLU A 153 -13.45 -1.92 14.03
C GLU A 153 -14.02 -0.61 14.60
N LYS A 154 -15.33 -0.55 14.76
CA LYS A 154 -16.02 0.65 15.27
C LYS A 154 -15.53 1.10 16.63
N GLN A 155 -15.03 0.16 17.46
CA GLN A 155 -14.45 0.43 18.78
C GLN A 155 -13.00 0.92 18.72
N GLY A 156 -12.40 1.02 17.52
CA GLY A 156 -11.05 1.56 17.32
C GLY A 156 -9.92 0.53 17.37
N PHE A 157 -10.18 -0.73 17.70
CA PHE A 157 -9.18 -1.81 17.58
C PHE A 157 -9.14 -2.36 16.15
N TRP A 158 -8.11 -3.16 15.85
CA TRP A 158 -7.93 -3.80 14.55
C TRP A 158 -8.14 -5.31 14.65
N SER A 159 -9.02 -5.85 13.81
CA SER A 159 -9.20 -7.30 13.63
C SER A 159 -8.36 -7.78 12.47
N LEU A 160 -7.88 -9.02 12.56
CA LEU A 160 -7.18 -9.72 11.47
C LEU A 160 -8.06 -10.88 11.00
N TYR A 161 -8.33 -10.91 9.71
CA TYR A 161 -8.97 -12.01 9.01
C TYR A 161 -7.95 -12.66 8.08
N THR A 162 -7.84 -13.99 8.14
CA THR A 162 -6.97 -14.78 7.26
C THR A 162 -7.86 -15.62 6.37
N LEU A 163 -7.75 -15.43 5.05
CA LEU A 163 -8.66 -15.96 4.04
C LEU A 163 -7.89 -16.79 3.02
N GLY A 164 -8.41 -17.96 2.68
CA GLY A 164 -7.87 -18.89 1.68
C GLY A 164 -8.62 -18.82 0.35
N LEU A 165 -8.38 -19.82 -0.51
CA LEU A 165 -8.86 -19.86 -1.90
C LEU A 165 -10.38 -19.78 -2.04
N ASP A 166 -11.13 -20.47 -1.16
CA ASP A 166 -12.60 -20.58 -1.26
C ASP A 166 -13.34 -19.58 -0.37
N ASP A 167 -12.59 -18.70 0.31
CA ASP A 167 -13.16 -17.71 1.19
C ASP A 167 -13.62 -16.46 0.45
N ILE A 168 -14.65 -15.81 0.97
CA ILE A 168 -15.13 -14.52 0.46
C ILE A 168 -14.38 -13.40 1.17
N ILE A 169 -13.72 -12.57 0.39
CA ILE A 169 -13.10 -11.33 0.88
C ILE A 169 -14.20 -10.27 0.99
N GLU A 170 -14.41 -9.78 2.19
CA GLU A 170 -15.29 -8.65 2.44
C GLU A 170 -14.45 -7.40 2.75
N LEU A 171 -14.62 -6.36 1.94
CA LEU A 171 -14.03 -5.04 2.15
C LEU A 171 -15.12 -4.09 2.61
N SER A 172 -15.32 -4.04 3.93
CA SER A 172 -16.43 -3.30 4.55
C SER A 172 -16.33 -1.78 4.31
N SER A 173 -15.12 -1.25 4.17
CA SER A 173 -14.89 0.18 3.86
C SER A 173 -15.41 0.58 2.48
N LEU A 174 -15.55 -0.37 1.58
CA LEU A 174 -16.00 -0.17 0.19
C LEU A 174 -17.38 -0.75 -0.10
N ASP A 175 -17.97 -1.48 0.86
CA ASP A 175 -19.19 -2.29 0.66
C ASP A 175 -19.01 -3.28 -0.51
N LEU A 176 -17.86 -3.96 -0.55
CA LEU A 176 -17.47 -4.93 -1.58
C LEU A 176 -17.31 -6.31 -0.99
N ARG A 177 -17.84 -7.30 -1.69
CA ARG A 177 -17.59 -8.73 -1.47
C ARG A 177 -17.10 -9.37 -2.76
N CYS A 178 -16.01 -10.12 -2.70
CA CYS A 178 -15.45 -10.86 -3.83
C CYS A 178 -14.86 -12.21 -3.39
N CYS A 179 -14.81 -13.15 -4.29
CA CYS A 179 -14.14 -14.45 -4.18
C CYS A 179 -12.93 -14.50 -5.13
#